data_eb66711be1a389abd44ba4e7fe9b8c7b
#
_entry.id   eb66711be1a389abd44ba4e7fe9b8c7b
#
_cell.length_a   1.000
_cell.length_b   1.000
_cell.length_c   1.000
_cell.angle_alpha   90.00
_cell.angle_beta   90.00
_cell.angle_gamma   90.00
#
_symmetry.space_group_name_H-M   'P 1'
#
loop_
_entity.id
_entity.type
_entity.pdbx_description
1 polymer ?
#
loop_
_entity_poly.entity_id
_entity_poly.type
_entity_poly.pdbx_seq_one_letter_code
_entity_poly.pdbx_strand_id
1 'polypeptide(L)'
;MYQVTATRRRPQTFDELLGQEFVSATLKKSIEAGKIANAYLFSGPRGCGKTSTARILAKAINCEKGPTPKPCGVCDSCTHITGGSSFDVIEIDGASNTGVDDVRKLKDEILFPPNSSRYKVYIIDEVHMLSTNAFNALLKTIEEPPPYVVFIFATTELHKVPATIKSRCQQFNFRLVDIQTLHDALAAAAAELGIQADDESLYWIAREGTGSVRDSYTLFDQIAAFSDGHITLEKIQDKLGLTGIDAINGIMSACVQKNANEAISIFHECLNNGISVEQFTIDCAKYFRSLLLVKHGITKESVLGQRASRFSVEVLQSWSSTQIEQALAIILKLFKDINFSVNSTFEVELAVSRLAWLSDYVPPDELKKAYENLKLVLTGKANPDSLADIGGEGKRENFSPVAKAQEPKTPRPSMQQSQQDEPPLETYEGVGSPFDEANSFTLQQTVHRTENSEQAQASIKTPQKSEATAPNVLEPEAVRFKSLSELKEVAIAEFNQGAALLALALKETSGWERSGNTVIMHTEKTFQKLTIEKNLPLVKATFERLLGESGIQVKVDLIKPQVENHVTSNEPPEKIKNLMRIFQARHIDTLAVTNDNNGGNSVTVE
;
A
#
# COMPACT_ATOMS: atom_id res chain seq x y z
N MET A 1 21.34 26.68 -13.06
CA MET A 1 20.64 25.40 -13.11
C MET A 1 19.59 25.38 -12.00
N TYR A 2 18.34 25.14 -12.30
CA TYR A 2 17.26 25.09 -11.28
C TYR A 2 17.52 23.93 -10.31
N GLN A 3 17.52 24.21 -9.01
CA GLN A 3 17.59 23.20 -7.96
C GLN A 3 16.24 23.11 -7.26
N VAL A 4 15.71 21.90 -7.11
CA VAL A 4 14.48 21.66 -6.36
C VAL A 4 14.64 22.11 -4.90
N THR A 5 13.59 22.66 -4.32
CA THR A 5 13.59 23.24 -2.97
C THR A 5 14.07 22.26 -1.90
N ALA A 6 13.69 20.99 -2.01
CA ALA A 6 14.17 19.93 -1.11
C ALA A 6 15.70 19.75 -1.10
N THR A 7 16.40 20.05 -2.22
CA THR A 7 17.86 20.01 -2.30
C THR A 7 18.47 21.33 -1.87
N ARG A 8 17.92 22.46 -2.32
CA ARG A 8 18.42 23.80 -2.01
C ARG A 8 18.32 24.12 -0.52
N ARG A 9 17.20 23.76 0.12
CA ARG A 9 16.96 23.95 1.56
C ARG A 9 17.35 22.75 2.42
N ARG A 10 18.23 21.89 1.89
CA ARG A 10 18.78 20.81 2.71
C ARG A 10 19.60 21.39 3.86
N PRO A 11 19.29 21.06 5.13
CA PRO A 11 19.96 21.65 6.29
C PRO A 11 21.47 21.39 6.24
N GLN A 12 22.23 22.45 6.50
CA GLN A 12 23.70 22.45 6.50
C GLN A 12 24.29 22.43 7.91
N THR A 13 23.51 22.81 8.90
CA THR A 13 23.87 22.85 10.31
C THR A 13 22.82 22.14 11.17
N PHE A 14 23.18 21.78 12.41
CA PHE A 14 22.23 21.17 13.35
C PHE A 14 21.11 22.11 13.76
N ASP A 15 21.29 23.42 13.65
CA ASP A 15 20.30 24.44 14.00
C ASP A 15 19.19 24.56 12.95
N GLU A 16 19.45 24.13 11.72
CA GLU A 16 18.49 24.13 10.61
C GLU A 16 17.62 22.86 10.55
N LEU A 17 17.86 21.88 11.44
CA LEU A 17 17.08 20.64 11.48
C LEU A 17 15.70 20.92 12.08
N LEU A 18 14.67 20.78 11.27
CA LEU A 18 13.28 21.01 11.67
C LEU A 18 12.74 19.84 12.49
N GLY A 19 12.16 20.13 13.66
CA GLY A 19 11.45 19.17 14.51
C GLY A 19 12.32 18.07 15.13
N GLN A 20 13.67 18.24 15.15
CA GLN A 20 14.61 17.25 15.67
C GLN A 20 15.49 17.81 16.81
N GLU A 21 14.92 18.63 17.69
CA GLU A 21 15.66 19.38 18.72
C GLU A 21 16.45 18.45 19.65
N PHE A 22 15.86 17.31 20.04
CA PHE A 22 16.51 16.33 20.91
C PHE A 22 17.75 15.71 20.25
N VAL A 23 17.62 15.31 18.98
CA VAL A 23 18.73 14.71 18.20
C VAL A 23 19.84 15.72 18.03
N SER A 24 19.50 16.93 17.58
CA SER A 24 20.40 18.05 17.38
C SER A 24 21.16 18.42 18.67
N ALA A 25 20.44 18.62 19.77
CA ALA A 25 21.05 18.97 21.05
C ALA A 25 21.99 17.88 21.60
N THR A 26 21.60 16.61 21.45
CA THR A 26 22.41 15.47 21.93
C THR A 26 23.70 15.33 21.13
N LEU A 27 23.61 15.41 19.78
CA LEU A 27 24.79 15.34 18.92
C LEU A 27 25.76 16.50 19.16
N LYS A 28 25.25 17.74 19.30
CA LYS A 28 26.06 18.92 19.63
C LYS A 28 26.83 18.71 20.93
N LYS A 29 26.15 18.29 22.00
CA LYS A 29 26.77 18.01 23.31
C LYS A 29 27.82 16.90 23.24
N SER A 30 27.59 15.83 22.48
CA SER A 30 28.56 14.76 22.27
C SER A 30 29.82 15.25 21.58
N ILE A 31 29.68 16.08 20.57
CA ILE A 31 30.81 16.67 19.83
C ILE A 31 31.60 17.62 20.72
N GLU A 32 30.94 18.52 21.46
CA GLU A 32 31.56 19.44 22.41
C GLU A 32 32.35 18.72 23.51
N ALA A 33 31.81 17.58 23.97
CA ALA A 33 32.49 16.75 24.96
C ALA A 33 33.60 15.85 24.38
N GLY A 34 33.83 15.89 23.07
CA GLY A 34 34.80 15.01 22.39
C GLY A 34 34.42 13.53 22.40
N LYS A 35 33.13 13.20 22.70
CA LYS A 35 32.61 11.84 22.79
C LYS A 35 31.97 11.45 21.47
N ILE A 36 32.78 11.13 20.48
CA ILE A 36 32.34 10.66 19.17
C ILE A 36 32.23 9.14 19.23
N ALA A 37 31.04 8.61 18.93
CA ALA A 37 30.82 7.17 18.87
C ALA A 37 31.35 6.60 17.53
N ASN A 38 31.78 5.34 17.55
CA ASN A 38 32.27 4.68 16.35
C ASN A 38 31.12 4.30 15.40
N ALA A 39 29.90 4.12 15.92
CA ALA A 39 28.73 3.81 15.11
C ALA A 39 27.47 4.54 15.61
N TYR A 40 26.74 5.12 14.70
CA TYR A 40 25.46 5.79 14.90
C TYR A 40 24.37 5.07 14.12
N LEU A 41 23.15 5.00 14.68
CA LEU A 41 21.99 4.45 13.99
C LEU A 41 20.84 5.47 14.05
N PHE A 42 20.53 6.07 12.91
CA PHE A 42 19.45 7.02 12.72
C PHE A 42 18.20 6.28 12.20
N SER A 43 17.18 6.19 13.02
CA SER A 43 15.92 5.54 12.68
C SER A 43 14.77 6.51 12.62
N GLY A 44 13.77 6.27 11.77
CA GLY A 44 12.55 7.07 11.69
C GLY A 44 11.99 7.20 10.29
N PRO A 45 10.82 7.86 10.12
CA PRO A 45 10.14 7.97 8.84
C PRO A 45 10.98 8.60 7.73
N ARG A 46 10.55 8.40 6.48
CA ARG A 46 11.21 9.01 5.32
C ARG A 46 11.10 10.54 5.38
N GLY A 47 12.11 11.24 4.87
CA GLY A 47 12.08 12.70 4.72
C GLY A 47 12.23 13.54 5.99
N CYS A 48 12.47 12.93 7.17
CA CYS A 48 12.66 13.61 8.46
C CYS A 48 14.08 14.12 8.72
N GLY A 49 15.01 14.02 7.75
CA GLY A 49 16.37 14.58 7.87
C GLY A 49 17.46 13.61 8.31
N LYS A 50 17.26 12.28 8.35
CA LYS A 50 18.28 11.28 8.74
C LYS A 50 19.59 11.43 7.98
N THR A 51 19.56 11.35 6.66
CA THR A 51 20.75 11.46 5.79
C THR A 51 21.36 12.86 5.84
N SER A 52 20.53 13.90 5.97
CA SER A 52 21.03 15.28 6.17
C SER A 52 21.80 15.41 7.48
N THR A 53 21.27 14.86 8.57
CA THR A 53 21.96 14.84 9.88
C THR A 53 23.25 14.04 9.82
N ALA A 54 23.29 12.92 9.07
CA ALA A 54 24.51 12.14 8.86
C ALA A 54 25.60 13.00 8.19
N ARG A 55 25.26 13.75 7.14
CA ARG A 55 26.19 14.66 6.47
C ARG A 55 26.61 15.81 7.37
N ILE A 56 25.71 16.38 8.19
CA ILE A 56 26.06 17.43 9.16
C ILE A 56 27.02 16.88 10.21
N LEU A 57 26.80 15.68 10.73
CA LEU A 57 27.67 15.02 11.68
C LEU A 57 29.06 14.77 11.04
N ALA A 58 29.10 14.26 9.81
CA ALA A 58 30.36 14.06 9.07
C ALA A 58 31.14 15.39 8.89
N LYS A 59 30.42 16.49 8.57
CA LYS A 59 31.06 17.84 8.52
C LYS A 59 31.54 18.30 9.89
N ALA A 60 30.78 18.08 10.94
CA ALA A 60 31.10 18.52 12.30
C ALA A 60 32.39 17.89 12.85
N ILE A 61 32.59 16.58 12.56
CA ILE A 61 33.79 15.86 13.01
C ILE A 61 35.01 16.08 12.11
N ASN A 62 34.80 16.39 10.82
CA ASN A 62 35.85 16.56 9.81
C ASN A 62 36.15 18.01 9.46
N CYS A 63 35.43 19.00 10.00
CA CYS A 63 35.69 20.41 9.76
C CYS A 63 37.11 20.78 10.19
N GLU A 64 37.83 21.58 9.41
CA GLU A 64 39.20 22.05 9.77
C GLU A 64 39.23 22.73 11.13
N LYS A 65 38.16 23.47 11.49
CA LYS A 65 37.99 24.13 12.79
C LYS A 65 37.49 23.21 13.89
N GLY A 66 37.29 21.89 13.59
CA GLY A 66 36.63 20.97 14.49
C GLY A 66 37.51 19.90 15.13
N PRO A 67 36.93 18.91 15.80
CA PRO A 67 35.47 18.65 15.90
C PRO A 67 34.69 19.81 16.52
N THR A 68 33.58 20.19 15.88
CA THR A 68 32.81 21.35 16.32
C THR A 68 31.30 21.12 16.06
N PRO A 69 30.39 21.50 16.98
CA PRO A 69 28.97 21.43 16.73
C PRO A 69 28.46 22.39 15.64
N LYS A 70 29.29 23.36 15.25
CA LYS A 70 29.00 24.34 14.19
C LYS A 70 30.05 24.25 13.08
N PRO A 71 29.90 23.33 12.12
CA PRO A 71 30.82 23.23 10.98
C PRO A 71 30.85 24.55 10.19
N CYS A 72 32.04 24.95 9.72
CA CYS A 72 32.21 26.26 9.11
C CYS A 72 31.52 26.42 7.74
N GLY A 73 31.23 25.31 7.04
CA GLY A 73 30.56 25.30 5.72
C GLY A 73 31.42 25.76 4.54
N VAL A 74 32.61 26.28 4.77
CA VAL A 74 33.45 26.93 3.74
C VAL A 74 34.81 26.29 3.53
N CYS A 75 35.33 25.45 4.44
CA CYS A 75 36.59 24.73 4.24
C CYS A 75 36.40 23.57 3.24
N ASP A 76 37.49 23.07 2.68
CA ASP A 76 37.49 22.04 1.66
C ASP A 76 36.73 20.78 2.10
N SER A 77 36.95 20.34 3.34
CA SER A 77 36.18 19.20 3.88
C SER A 77 34.69 19.47 3.92
N CYS A 78 34.23 20.64 4.41
CA CYS A 78 32.82 20.98 4.48
C CYS A 78 32.16 21.09 3.08
N THR A 79 32.87 21.71 2.11
CA THR A 79 32.37 21.89 0.74
C THR A 79 32.27 20.56 -0.01
N HIS A 80 33.32 19.72 0.08
CA HIS A 80 33.30 18.40 -0.55
C HIS A 80 32.22 17.49 0.04
N ILE A 81 32.01 17.48 1.37
CA ILE A 81 30.96 16.70 2.00
C ILE A 81 29.58 17.21 1.57
N THR A 82 29.37 18.52 1.49
CA THR A 82 28.10 19.10 1.02
C THR A 82 27.83 18.72 -0.44
N GLY A 83 28.87 18.76 -1.29
CA GLY A 83 28.78 18.37 -2.72
C GLY A 83 28.73 16.86 -2.98
N GLY A 84 28.97 16.03 -1.96
CA GLY A 84 29.03 14.57 -2.12
C GLY A 84 30.25 14.06 -2.87
N SER A 85 31.35 14.87 -2.91
CA SER A 85 32.59 14.57 -3.62
C SER A 85 33.77 14.27 -2.68
N SER A 86 33.52 14.07 -1.40
CA SER A 86 34.56 13.75 -0.42
C SER A 86 35.01 12.30 -0.55
N PHE A 87 36.33 12.07 -0.61
CA PHE A 87 36.90 10.71 -0.60
C PHE A 87 36.86 10.05 0.78
N ASP A 88 36.75 10.85 1.85
CA ASP A 88 36.76 10.37 3.22
C ASP A 88 35.37 10.25 3.83
N VAL A 89 34.32 10.73 3.13
CA VAL A 89 32.93 10.57 3.52
C VAL A 89 32.18 9.84 2.39
N ILE A 90 31.99 8.57 2.58
CA ILE A 90 31.45 7.66 1.58
C ILE A 90 29.97 7.41 1.92
N GLU A 91 29.08 7.81 1.02
CA GLU A 91 27.63 7.59 1.15
C GLU A 91 27.21 6.43 0.26
N ILE A 92 26.59 5.43 0.86
CA ILE A 92 26.17 4.18 0.22
C ILE A 92 24.66 4.03 0.44
N ASP A 93 23.94 3.83 -0.64
CA ASP A 93 22.53 3.43 -0.57
C ASP A 93 22.45 1.91 -0.41
N GLY A 94 21.90 1.47 0.72
CA GLY A 94 21.71 0.06 1.02
C GLY A 94 20.77 -0.66 0.07
N ALA A 95 19.84 0.06 -0.60
CA ALA A 95 18.95 -0.53 -1.57
C ALA A 95 19.67 -0.92 -2.87
N SER A 96 20.68 -0.15 -3.27
CA SER A 96 21.49 -0.42 -4.47
C SER A 96 22.66 -1.36 -4.20
N ASN A 97 23.11 -1.49 -2.93
CA ASN A 97 24.29 -2.25 -2.52
C ASN A 97 23.94 -3.32 -1.46
N THR A 98 23.04 -4.23 -1.81
CA THR A 98 22.52 -5.27 -0.90
C THR A 98 23.46 -6.44 -0.68
N GLY A 99 24.48 -6.59 -1.55
CA GLY A 99 25.33 -7.77 -1.68
C GLY A 99 26.40 -7.88 -0.59
N VAL A 100 26.83 -9.12 -0.33
CA VAL A 100 27.97 -9.40 0.57
C VAL A 100 29.28 -8.92 -0.05
N ASP A 101 29.40 -8.99 -1.35
CA ASP A 101 30.64 -8.63 -2.06
C ASP A 101 30.86 -7.11 -2.05
N ASP A 102 29.80 -6.31 -2.08
CA ASP A 102 29.89 -4.86 -1.95
C ASP A 102 30.37 -4.48 -0.55
N VAL A 103 29.85 -5.15 0.46
CA VAL A 103 30.29 -4.96 1.86
C VAL A 103 31.74 -5.46 2.08
N ARG A 104 32.20 -6.50 1.37
CA ARG A 104 33.58 -6.95 1.42
C ARG A 104 34.54 -5.91 0.85
N LYS A 105 34.21 -5.31 -0.31
CA LYS A 105 34.99 -4.20 -0.89
C LYS A 105 35.09 -3.04 0.10
N LEU A 106 33.95 -2.66 0.70
CA LEU A 106 33.91 -1.65 1.74
C LEU A 106 34.86 -1.97 2.90
N LYS A 107 34.86 -3.25 3.36
CA LYS A 107 35.72 -3.69 4.45
C LYS A 107 37.21 -3.56 4.09
N ASP A 108 37.59 -3.85 2.85
CA ASP A 108 38.98 -3.69 2.39
C ASP A 108 39.36 -2.21 2.33
N GLU A 109 38.46 -1.32 1.93
CA GLU A 109 38.66 0.13 1.95
C GLU A 109 38.78 0.73 3.35
N ILE A 110 38.11 0.16 4.34
CA ILE A 110 38.16 0.63 5.75
C ILE A 110 39.57 0.54 6.34
N LEU A 111 40.40 -0.39 5.87
CA LEU A 111 41.78 -0.55 6.35
C LEU A 111 42.71 0.62 5.98
N PHE A 112 42.34 1.41 4.96
CA PHE A 112 43.11 2.56 4.57
C PHE A 112 42.70 3.80 5.37
N PRO A 113 43.66 4.55 5.94
CA PRO A 113 43.36 5.77 6.67
C PRO A 113 42.71 6.85 5.77
N PRO A 114 42.08 7.87 6.36
CA PRO A 114 41.51 8.98 5.59
C PRO A 114 42.62 9.73 4.84
N ASN A 115 42.26 10.28 3.68
CA ASN A 115 43.21 10.97 2.80
C ASN A 115 43.50 12.41 3.27
N SER A 116 42.47 13.15 3.62
CA SER A 116 42.59 14.57 3.99
C SER A 116 41.83 14.96 5.25
N SER A 117 40.90 14.11 5.68
CA SER A 117 40.04 14.37 6.85
C SER A 117 40.56 13.70 8.12
N ARG A 118 39.98 14.04 9.28
CA ARG A 118 40.31 13.38 10.56
C ARG A 118 39.72 11.99 10.67
N TYR A 119 38.47 11.85 10.18
CA TYR A 119 37.70 10.60 10.24
C TYR A 119 37.28 10.18 8.84
N LYS A 120 37.35 8.90 8.58
CA LYS A 120 36.71 8.23 7.44
C LYS A 120 35.31 7.85 7.83
N VAL A 121 34.30 8.44 7.20
CA VAL A 121 32.90 8.30 7.58
C VAL A 121 32.16 7.50 6.52
N TYR A 122 31.50 6.45 6.95
CA TYR A 122 30.64 5.62 6.09
C TYR A 122 29.18 5.88 6.45
N ILE A 123 28.45 6.54 5.56
CA ILE A 123 27.01 6.76 5.67
C ILE A 123 26.31 5.69 4.85
N ILE A 124 25.58 4.78 5.51
CA ILE A 124 24.82 3.74 4.83
C ILE A 124 23.34 4.04 5.02
N ASP A 125 22.72 4.56 3.97
CA ASP A 125 21.29 4.87 3.97
C ASP A 125 20.46 3.63 3.65
N GLU A 126 19.24 3.57 4.15
CA GLU A 126 18.31 2.43 4.10
C GLU A 126 19.00 1.09 4.43
N VAL A 127 19.80 1.10 5.50
CA VAL A 127 20.65 -0.03 5.90
C VAL A 127 19.86 -1.33 6.10
N HIS A 128 18.56 -1.28 6.36
CA HIS A 128 17.69 -2.45 6.49
C HIS A 128 17.56 -3.27 5.21
N MET A 129 17.97 -2.72 4.05
CA MET A 129 17.97 -3.42 2.76
C MET A 129 19.18 -4.33 2.59
N LEU A 130 20.21 -4.21 3.43
CA LEU A 130 21.36 -5.11 3.40
C LEU A 130 20.94 -6.56 3.73
N SER A 131 21.53 -7.52 3.05
CA SER A 131 21.34 -8.92 3.35
C SER A 131 21.89 -9.28 4.74
N THR A 132 21.35 -10.33 5.36
CA THR A 132 21.83 -10.83 6.66
C THR A 132 23.33 -11.15 6.64
N ASN A 133 23.82 -11.68 5.51
CA ASN A 133 25.23 -12.01 5.34
C ASN A 133 26.10 -10.73 5.23
N ALA A 134 25.58 -9.66 4.60
CA ALA A 134 26.24 -8.35 4.55
C ALA A 134 26.36 -7.74 5.95
N PHE A 135 25.30 -7.78 6.76
CA PHE A 135 25.36 -7.37 8.16
C PHE A 135 26.41 -8.15 8.95
N ASN A 136 26.42 -9.48 8.81
CA ASN A 136 27.40 -10.34 9.51
C ASN A 136 28.85 -10.02 9.12
N ALA A 137 29.09 -9.64 7.86
CA ALA A 137 30.43 -9.23 7.41
C ALA A 137 30.90 -7.92 8.05
N LEU A 138 29.97 -6.99 8.40
CA LEU A 138 30.26 -5.73 9.06
C LEU A 138 30.45 -5.85 10.58
N LEU A 139 29.90 -6.88 11.23
CA LEU A 139 29.87 -6.97 12.69
C LEU A 139 31.26 -6.80 13.33
N LYS A 140 32.27 -7.53 12.84
CA LYS A 140 33.62 -7.45 13.38
C LYS A 140 34.21 -6.04 13.25
N THR A 141 33.95 -5.36 12.14
CA THR A 141 34.47 -4.01 11.88
C THR A 141 33.75 -2.95 12.71
N ILE A 142 32.48 -3.17 13.05
CA ILE A 142 31.72 -2.26 13.93
C ILE A 142 32.12 -2.47 15.40
N GLU A 143 32.47 -3.69 15.79
CA GLU A 143 32.94 -4.02 17.15
C GLU A 143 34.30 -3.42 17.44
N GLU A 144 35.24 -3.58 16.51
CA GLU A 144 36.63 -3.16 16.62
C GLU A 144 37.02 -2.32 15.39
N PRO A 145 36.41 -1.12 15.23
CA PRO A 145 36.75 -0.26 14.09
C PRO A 145 38.14 0.37 14.26
N PRO A 146 38.86 0.66 13.17
CA PRO A 146 40.02 1.53 13.22
C PRO A 146 39.66 2.88 13.89
N PRO A 147 40.56 3.51 14.65
CA PRO A 147 40.25 4.69 15.46
C PRO A 147 39.83 5.93 14.66
N TYR A 148 40.06 5.90 13.36
CA TYR A 148 39.66 6.94 12.41
C TYR A 148 38.37 6.65 11.67
N VAL A 149 37.65 5.54 11.94
CA VAL A 149 36.45 5.15 11.22
C VAL A 149 35.20 5.44 12.04
N VAL A 150 34.22 6.06 11.40
CA VAL A 150 32.87 6.31 11.97
C VAL A 150 31.81 5.79 11.01
N PHE A 151 30.91 4.95 11.52
CA PHE A 151 29.74 4.48 10.78
C PHE A 151 28.50 5.28 11.13
N ILE A 152 27.70 5.64 10.14
CA ILE A 152 26.39 6.27 10.32
C ILE A 152 25.38 5.48 9.49
N PHE A 153 24.56 4.68 10.17
CA PHE A 153 23.48 3.92 9.56
C PHE A 153 22.20 4.73 9.60
N ALA A 154 21.48 4.80 8.49
CA ALA A 154 20.14 5.38 8.44
C ALA A 154 19.12 4.32 7.99
N THR A 155 17.93 4.32 8.59
CA THR A 155 16.87 3.36 8.25
C THR A 155 15.49 3.94 8.48
N THR A 156 14.54 3.56 7.63
CA THR A 156 13.12 3.78 7.85
C THR A 156 12.49 2.64 8.67
N GLU A 157 13.11 1.44 8.69
CA GLU A 157 12.58 0.25 9.31
C GLU A 157 13.53 -0.34 10.37
N LEU A 158 13.52 0.26 11.55
CA LEU A 158 14.38 -0.17 12.65
C LEU A 158 14.19 -1.65 13.05
N HIS A 159 12.98 -2.19 12.89
CA HIS A 159 12.68 -3.57 13.25
C HIS A 159 13.42 -4.60 12.39
N LYS A 160 13.74 -4.27 11.12
CA LYS A 160 14.51 -5.13 10.21
C LYS A 160 16.02 -5.14 10.49
N VAL A 161 16.54 -4.15 11.23
CA VAL A 161 17.95 -4.11 11.59
C VAL A 161 18.25 -5.13 12.69
N PRO A 162 19.29 -6.00 12.55
CA PRO A 162 19.64 -6.99 13.56
C PRO A 162 19.93 -6.39 14.93
N ALA A 163 19.54 -7.09 16.01
CA ALA A 163 19.80 -6.65 17.38
C ALA A 163 21.30 -6.51 17.69
N THR A 164 22.13 -7.35 17.04
CA THR A 164 23.60 -7.31 17.14
C THR A 164 24.20 -6.00 16.66
N ILE A 165 23.63 -5.39 15.62
CA ILE A 165 24.04 -4.07 15.12
C ILE A 165 23.52 -2.97 16.05
N LYS A 166 22.22 -3.04 16.42
CA LYS A 166 21.56 -2.04 17.29
C LYS A 166 22.29 -1.88 18.64
N SER A 167 22.79 -2.96 19.22
CA SER A 167 23.49 -2.92 20.50
C SER A 167 24.87 -2.24 20.46
N ARG A 168 25.46 -2.08 19.27
CA ARG A 168 26.78 -1.48 19.04
C ARG A 168 26.73 -0.04 18.53
N CYS A 169 25.51 0.44 18.25
CA CYS A 169 25.30 1.78 17.73
C CYS A 169 24.68 2.70 18.77
N GLN A 170 25.09 3.97 18.75
CA GLN A 170 24.33 5.02 19.41
C GLN A 170 23.08 5.31 18.60
N GLN A 171 21.90 5.04 19.18
CA GLN A 171 20.64 5.11 18.47
C GLN A 171 19.97 6.48 18.63
N PHE A 172 19.46 7.03 17.52
CA PHE A 172 18.68 8.26 17.47
C PHE A 172 17.39 8.01 16.69
N ASN A 173 16.27 8.36 17.30
CA ASN A 173 14.95 8.21 16.68
C ASN A 173 14.44 9.56 16.18
N PHE A 174 14.30 9.69 14.87
CA PHE A 174 13.75 10.85 14.19
C PHE A 174 12.22 10.77 14.17
N ARG A 175 11.58 11.91 14.34
CA ARG A 175 10.12 12.03 14.36
C ARG A 175 9.60 12.76 13.14
N LEU A 176 8.34 12.56 12.85
CA LEU A 176 7.62 13.41 11.89
C LEU A 176 7.60 14.84 12.42
N VAL A 177 7.72 15.79 11.51
CA VAL A 177 7.67 17.22 11.82
C VAL A 177 6.20 17.64 11.91
N ASP A 178 5.88 18.49 12.86
CA ASP A 178 4.53 19.02 13.02
C ASP A 178 4.12 19.93 11.84
N ILE A 179 2.82 20.04 11.63
CA ILE A 179 2.27 20.76 10.48
C ILE A 179 2.63 22.24 10.52
N GLN A 180 2.65 22.87 11.71
CA GLN A 180 2.95 24.30 11.83
C GLN A 180 4.40 24.59 11.45
N THR A 181 5.35 23.79 11.94
CA THR A 181 6.77 23.90 11.58
C THR A 181 6.99 23.70 10.06
N LEU A 182 6.27 22.76 9.44
CA LEU A 182 6.31 22.57 7.98
C LEU A 182 5.70 23.76 7.24
N HIS A 183 4.57 24.29 7.70
CA HIS A 183 3.92 25.46 7.13
C HIS A 183 4.88 26.66 7.13
N ASP A 184 5.51 26.95 8.27
CA ASP A 184 6.45 28.07 8.42
C ASP A 184 7.68 27.90 7.50
N ALA A 185 8.17 26.65 7.36
CA ALA A 185 9.26 26.34 6.45
C ALA A 185 8.87 26.52 4.98
N LEU A 186 7.64 26.18 4.60
CA LEU A 186 7.09 26.40 3.26
C LEU A 186 6.85 27.89 2.98
N ALA A 187 6.33 28.64 3.94
CA ALA A 187 6.18 30.09 3.83
C ALA A 187 7.53 30.78 3.60
N ALA A 188 8.57 30.38 4.34
CA ALA A 188 9.92 30.87 4.11
C ALA A 188 10.49 30.47 2.74
N ALA A 189 10.12 29.29 2.22
CA ALA A 189 10.52 28.86 0.87
C ALA A 189 9.82 29.66 -0.23
N ALA A 190 8.52 29.94 -0.07
CA ALA A 190 7.74 30.78 -0.98
C ALA A 190 8.31 32.20 -1.05
N ALA A 191 8.60 32.81 0.12
CA ALA A 191 9.18 34.14 0.18
C ALA A 191 10.55 34.21 -0.52
N GLU A 192 11.41 33.20 -0.34
CA GLU A 192 12.73 33.12 -1.01
C GLU A 192 12.62 33.04 -2.53
N LEU A 193 11.58 32.36 -3.05
CA LEU A 193 11.33 32.24 -4.50
C LEU A 193 10.53 33.41 -5.06
N GLY A 194 10.04 34.34 -4.22
CA GLY A 194 9.16 35.42 -4.66
C GLY A 194 7.77 34.95 -5.09
N ILE A 195 7.34 33.76 -4.63
CA ILE A 195 6.04 33.18 -4.95
C ILE A 195 5.03 33.65 -3.90
N GLN A 196 3.90 34.19 -4.35
CA GLN A 196 2.76 34.47 -3.46
C GLN A 196 2.03 33.17 -3.19
N ALA A 197 1.72 32.89 -1.95
CA ALA A 197 0.99 31.70 -1.55
C ALA A 197 0.02 32.02 -0.42
N ASP A 198 -1.22 31.57 -0.57
CA ASP A 198 -2.23 31.71 0.47
C ASP A 198 -1.91 30.80 1.66
N ASP A 199 -2.18 31.27 2.86
CA ASP A 199 -1.92 30.54 4.10
C ASP A 199 -2.61 29.16 4.11
N GLU A 200 -3.84 29.08 3.61
CA GLU A 200 -4.61 27.83 3.49
C GLU A 200 -3.95 26.84 2.51
N SER A 201 -3.35 27.35 1.44
CA SER A 201 -2.62 26.55 0.47
C SER A 201 -1.35 25.95 1.05
N LEU A 202 -0.56 26.75 1.77
CA LEU A 202 0.65 26.29 2.45
C LEU A 202 0.32 25.28 3.55
N TYR A 203 -0.76 25.52 4.29
CA TYR A 203 -1.24 24.59 5.30
C TYR A 203 -1.68 23.26 4.68
N TRP A 204 -2.34 23.31 3.53
CA TRP A 204 -2.72 22.11 2.78
C TRP A 204 -1.48 21.30 2.34
N ILE A 205 -0.45 21.97 1.79
CA ILE A 205 0.80 21.34 1.37
C ILE A 205 1.52 20.71 2.58
N ALA A 206 1.61 21.43 3.69
CA ALA A 206 2.24 20.94 4.92
C ALA A 206 1.55 19.68 5.46
N ARG A 207 0.23 19.65 5.39
CA ARG A 207 -0.58 18.51 5.80
C ARG A 207 -0.41 17.30 4.88
N GLU A 208 -0.46 17.52 3.57
CA GLU A 208 -0.31 16.43 2.59
C GLU A 208 1.10 15.83 2.61
N GLY A 209 2.11 16.62 2.98
CA GLY A 209 3.48 16.14 3.25
C GLY A 209 3.61 15.19 4.44
N THR A 210 2.53 14.97 5.22
CA THR A 210 2.42 13.97 6.31
C THR A 210 3.59 13.96 7.31
N GLY A 211 4.18 15.14 7.57
CA GLY A 211 5.31 15.30 8.49
C GLY A 211 6.70 15.08 7.87
N SER A 212 6.76 14.83 6.56
CA SER A 212 8.01 14.69 5.80
C SER A 212 8.41 16.03 5.19
N VAL A 213 9.53 16.59 5.62
CA VAL A 213 10.07 17.86 5.07
C VAL A 213 10.37 17.74 3.58
N ARG A 214 10.97 16.61 3.17
CA ARG A 214 11.32 16.36 1.77
C ARG A 214 10.10 16.30 0.87
N ASP A 215 9.08 15.57 1.30
CA ASP A 215 7.87 15.36 0.48
C ASP A 215 7.04 16.65 0.44
N SER A 216 7.00 17.44 1.54
CA SER A 216 6.38 18.77 1.57
C SER A 216 7.05 19.74 0.57
N TYR A 217 8.38 19.81 0.53
CA TYR A 217 9.09 20.65 -0.44
C TYR A 217 8.92 20.14 -1.87
N THR A 218 8.90 18.83 -2.09
CA THR A 218 8.67 18.28 -3.43
C THR A 218 7.28 18.61 -3.94
N LEU A 219 6.25 18.48 -3.10
CA LEU A 219 4.88 18.86 -3.43
C LEU A 219 4.76 20.37 -3.66
N PHE A 220 5.45 21.19 -2.85
CA PHE A 220 5.50 22.63 -3.04
C PHE A 220 6.09 23.01 -4.40
N ASP A 221 7.22 22.40 -4.80
CA ASP A 221 7.85 22.65 -6.10
C ASP A 221 6.94 22.25 -7.27
N GLN A 222 6.21 21.13 -7.14
CA GLN A 222 5.23 20.70 -8.14
C GLN A 222 4.11 21.72 -8.29
N ILE A 223 3.55 22.21 -7.18
CA ILE A 223 2.48 23.19 -7.18
C ILE A 223 2.97 24.55 -7.72
N ALA A 224 4.16 24.99 -7.27
CA ALA A 224 4.78 26.22 -7.73
C ALA A 224 4.98 26.25 -9.26
N ALA A 225 5.29 25.10 -9.86
CA ALA A 225 5.55 25.00 -11.30
C ALA A 225 4.33 25.29 -12.18
N PHE A 226 3.10 25.07 -11.68
CA PHE A 226 1.86 25.33 -12.45
C PHE A 226 1.04 26.52 -11.92
N SER A 227 1.48 27.18 -10.86
CA SER A 227 0.69 28.21 -10.17
C SER A 227 0.92 29.63 -10.68
N ASP A 228 1.76 29.84 -11.72
CA ASP A 228 2.06 31.15 -12.32
C ASP A 228 2.41 32.23 -11.29
N GLY A 229 3.20 31.86 -10.27
CA GLY A 229 3.67 32.76 -9.22
C GLY A 229 2.68 33.06 -8.09
N HIS A 230 1.46 32.55 -8.14
CA HIS A 230 0.49 32.66 -7.04
C HIS A 230 -0.19 31.31 -6.78
N ILE A 231 0.09 30.72 -5.62
CA ILE A 231 -0.44 29.45 -5.15
C ILE A 231 -1.74 29.70 -4.39
N THR A 232 -2.86 29.22 -4.92
CA THR A 232 -4.18 29.24 -4.27
C THR A 232 -4.71 27.80 -4.12
N LEU A 233 -5.56 27.57 -3.12
CA LEU A 233 -6.15 26.25 -2.89
C LEU A 233 -6.99 25.78 -4.09
N GLU A 234 -7.70 26.70 -4.77
CA GLU A 234 -8.48 26.40 -5.97
C GLU A 234 -7.60 25.85 -7.11
N LYS A 235 -6.46 26.50 -7.38
CA LYS A 235 -5.51 26.02 -8.38
C LYS A 235 -4.94 24.65 -8.04
N ILE A 236 -4.69 24.40 -6.75
CA ILE A 236 -4.21 23.09 -6.28
C ILE A 236 -5.25 22.02 -6.56
N GLN A 237 -6.52 22.27 -6.23
CA GLN A 237 -7.61 21.34 -6.44
C GLN A 237 -7.82 21.03 -7.93
N ASP A 238 -7.87 22.07 -8.75
CA ASP A 238 -8.06 21.96 -10.21
C ASP A 238 -6.94 21.16 -10.87
N LYS A 239 -5.67 21.46 -10.57
CA LYS A 239 -4.51 20.86 -11.24
C LYS A 239 -4.14 19.46 -10.75
N LEU A 240 -4.40 19.18 -9.48
CA LEU A 240 -4.13 17.85 -8.91
C LEU A 240 -5.33 16.90 -9.03
N GLY A 241 -6.44 17.36 -9.63
CA GLY A 241 -7.65 16.55 -9.78
C GLY A 241 -8.20 16.10 -8.43
N LEU A 242 -8.18 17.00 -7.42
CA LEU A 242 -8.70 16.70 -6.09
C LEU A 242 -10.19 16.99 -6.04
N THR A 243 -10.95 16.11 -5.42
CA THR A 243 -12.37 16.36 -5.18
C THR A 243 -12.51 17.46 -4.13
N GLY A 244 -13.02 18.62 -4.54
CA GLY A 244 -13.32 19.71 -3.61
C GLY A 244 -14.31 19.23 -2.54
N ILE A 245 -14.14 19.71 -1.30
CA ILE A 245 -15.09 19.38 -0.20
C ILE A 245 -16.52 19.78 -0.57
N ASP A 246 -16.69 20.83 -1.36
CA ASP A 246 -18.00 21.36 -1.75
C ASP A 246 -18.72 20.39 -2.69
N ALA A 247 -18.01 19.73 -3.62
CA ALA A 247 -18.57 18.67 -4.45
C ALA A 247 -19.00 17.47 -3.60
N ILE A 248 -18.16 17.03 -2.64
CA ILE A 248 -18.52 15.94 -1.73
C ILE A 248 -19.72 16.32 -0.85
N ASN A 249 -19.75 17.57 -0.31
CA ASN A 249 -20.90 18.08 0.42
C ASN A 249 -22.18 18.03 -0.44
N GLY A 250 -22.11 18.44 -1.72
CA GLY A 250 -23.22 18.37 -2.65
C GLY A 250 -23.74 16.94 -2.84
N ILE A 251 -22.82 15.99 -3.11
CA ILE A 251 -23.17 14.57 -3.25
C ILE A 251 -23.83 14.04 -1.97
N MET A 252 -23.27 14.36 -0.80
CA MET A 252 -23.79 13.85 0.47
C MET A 252 -25.12 14.51 0.86
N SER A 253 -25.32 15.80 0.56
CA SER A 253 -26.62 16.46 0.74
C SER A 253 -27.68 15.83 -0.16
N ALA A 254 -27.36 15.55 -1.43
CA ALA A 254 -28.27 14.82 -2.32
C ALA A 254 -28.58 13.41 -1.80
N CYS A 255 -27.60 12.70 -1.22
CA CYS A 255 -27.81 11.40 -0.57
C CYS A 255 -28.73 11.50 0.65
N VAL A 256 -28.58 12.53 1.49
CA VAL A 256 -29.48 12.79 2.64
C VAL A 256 -30.93 12.99 2.16
N GLN A 257 -31.11 13.70 1.04
CA GLN A 257 -32.41 13.95 0.41
C GLN A 257 -32.94 12.75 -0.39
N LYS A 258 -32.23 11.62 -0.40
CA LYS A 258 -32.55 10.41 -1.17
C LYS A 258 -32.60 10.62 -2.68
N ASN A 259 -31.90 11.64 -3.19
CA ASN A 259 -31.82 11.95 -4.61
C ASN A 259 -30.54 11.32 -5.22
N ALA A 260 -30.57 10.02 -5.49
CA ALA A 260 -29.46 9.29 -6.07
C ALA A 260 -29.04 9.83 -7.46
N ASN A 261 -30.02 10.33 -8.25
CA ASN A 261 -29.74 10.87 -9.60
C ASN A 261 -28.85 12.11 -9.53
N GLU A 262 -29.16 13.04 -8.65
CA GLU A 262 -28.36 14.26 -8.45
C GLU A 262 -26.97 13.92 -7.92
N ALA A 263 -26.88 13.04 -6.92
CA ALA A 263 -25.60 12.57 -6.37
C ALA A 263 -24.69 11.94 -7.44
N ILE A 264 -25.25 11.09 -8.31
CA ILE A 264 -24.53 10.47 -9.43
C ILE A 264 -24.15 11.53 -10.48
N SER A 265 -25.01 12.52 -10.77
CA SER A 265 -24.70 13.59 -11.72
C SER A 265 -23.49 14.42 -11.25
N ILE A 266 -23.46 14.83 -9.98
CA ILE A 266 -22.31 15.56 -9.41
C ILE A 266 -21.04 14.70 -9.45
N PHE A 267 -21.14 13.39 -9.18
CA PHE A 267 -20.02 12.47 -9.32
C PHE A 267 -19.47 12.44 -10.77
N HIS A 268 -20.34 12.34 -11.77
CA HIS A 268 -19.92 12.38 -13.17
C HIS A 268 -19.31 13.73 -13.56
N GLU A 269 -19.78 14.84 -13.02
CA GLU A 269 -19.12 16.15 -13.19
C GLU A 269 -17.70 16.14 -12.62
N CYS A 270 -17.48 15.53 -11.45
CA CYS A 270 -16.14 15.36 -10.91
C CYS A 270 -15.23 14.56 -11.84
N LEU A 271 -15.72 13.47 -12.44
CA LEU A 271 -14.95 12.68 -13.41
C LEU A 271 -14.63 13.49 -14.69
N ASN A 272 -15.61 14.26 -15.21
CA ASN A 272 -15.42 15.12 -16.38
C ASN A 272 -14.39 16.23 -16.12
N ASN A 273 -14.26 16.68 -14.88
CA ASN A 273 -13.25 17.63 -14.43
C ASN A 273 -11.86 16.97 -14.20
N GLY A 274 -11.70 15.70 -14.57
CA GLY A 274 -10.42 14.99 -14.52
C GLY A 274 -10.07 14.34 -13.19
N ILE A 275 -11.01 14.25 -12.24
CA ILE A 275 -10.81 13.56 -10.97
C ILE A 275 -10.86 12.05 -11.22
N SER A 276 -9.84 11.31 -10.75
CA SER A 276 -9.85 9.86 -10.86
C SER A 276 -10.82 9.23 -9.85
N VAL A 277 -11.38 8.06 -10.22
CA VAL A 277 -12.28 7.28 -9.36
C VAL A 277 -11.61 6.92 -8.03
N GLU A 278 -10.31 6.58 -8.07
CA GLU A 278 -9.52 6.27 -6.88
C GLU A 278 -9.39 7.49 -5.95
N GLN A 279 -9.03 8.66 -6.51
CA GLN A 279 -8.89 9.89 -5.74
C GLN A 279 -10.22 10.31 -5.11
N PHE A 280 -11.32 10.27 -5.88
CA PHE A 280 -12.66 10.51 -5.38
C PHE A 280 -12.99 9.62 -4.17
N THR A 281 -12.69 8.32 -4.27
CA THR A 281 -12.95 7.37 -3.19
C THR A 281 -12.11 7.67 -1.93
N ILE A 282 -10.84 8.04 -2.11
CA ILE A 282 -9.96 8.44 -1.01
C ILE A 282 -10.48 9.70 -0.31
N ASP A 283 -10.91 10.70 -1.09
CA ASP A 283 -11.42 11.96 -0.54
C ASP A 283 -12.75 11.77 0.19
N CYS A 284 -13.64 10.91 -0.33
CA CYS A 284 -14.86 10.48 0.38
C CYS A 284 -14.53 9.77 1.71
N ALA A 285 -13.52 8.89 1.74
CA ALA A 285 -13.11 8.23 2.98
C ALA A 285 -12.56 9.24 4.01
N LYS A 286 -11.71 10.18 3.58
CA LYS A 286 -11.22 11.28 4.43
C LYS A 286 -12.38 12.13 4.96
N TYR A 287 -13.37 12.43 4.13
CA TYR A 287 -14.56 13.19 4.49
C TYR A 287 -15.38 12.50 5.57
N PHE A 288 -15.78 11.24 5.39
CA PHE A 288 -16.57 10.52 6.38
C PHE A 288 -15.84 10.30 7.71
N ARG A 289 -14.52 10.01 7.66
CA ARG A 289 -13.69 9.96 8.86
C ARG A 289 -13.76 11.29 9.64
N SER A 290 -13.65 12.40 8.94
CA SER A 290 -13.66 13.72 9.56
C SER A 290 -15.04 14.07 10.11
N LEU A 291 -16.13 13.73 9.38
CA LEU A 291 -17.51 13.87 9.86
C LEU A 291 -17.75 13.08 11.15
N LEU A 292 -17.25 11.84 11.23
CA LEU A 292 -17.38 11.01 12.42
C LEU A 292 -16.67 11.66 13.62
N LEU A 293 -15.46 12.20 13.41
CA LEU A 293 -14.72 12.90 14.44
C LEU A 293 -15.44 14.17 14.91
N VAL A 294 -16.00 14.96 14.00
CA VAL A 294 -16.82 16.16 14.33
C VAL A 294 -18.06 15.76 15.13
N LYS A 295 -18.73 14.67 14.75
CA LYS A 295 -19.89 14.14 15.48
C LYS A 295 -19.55 13.72 16.92
N HIS A 296 -18.30 13.29 17.16
CA HIS A 296 -17.77 12.98 18.49
C HIS A 296 -17.16 14.20 19.21
N GLY A 297 -17.36 15.44 18.69
CA GLY A 297 -16.92 16.68 19.34
C GLY A 297 -15.45 17.04 19.12
N ILE A 298 -14.74 16.36 18.21
CA ILE A 298 -13.35 16.69 17.86
C ILE A 298 -13.37 17.77 16.78
N THR A 299 -12.96 18.99 17.12
CA THR A 299 -12.99 20.16 16.22
C THR A 299 -11.58 20.68 15.85
N LYS A 300 -10.51 20.04 16.35
CA LYS A 300 -9.13 20.47 16.05
C LYS A 300 -8.81 20.30 14.56
N GLU A 301 -8.48 21.39 13.89
CA GLU A 301 -8.13 21.42 12.45
C GLU A 301 -6.99 20.47 12.11
N SER A 302 -5.98 20.35 12.98
CA SER A 302 -4.85 19.41 12.78
C SER A 302 -5.26 17.93 12.69
N VAL A 303 -6.41 17.57 13.29
CA VAL A 303 -6.95 16.20 13.27
C VAL A 303 -7.92 16.00 12.11
N LEU A 304 -8.76 17.02 11.85
CA LEU A 304 -9.77 16.99 10.78
C LEU A 304 -9.15 17.23 9.40
N GLY A 305 -8.05 17.95 9.36
CA GLY A 305 -7.40 18.38 8.13
C GLY A 305 -8.04 19.60 7.46
N GLN A 306 -9.09 20.15 8.05
CA GLN A 306 -9.78 21.37 7.60
C GLN A 306 -10.69 21.90 8.71
N ARG A 307 -11.22 23.10 8.52
CA ARG A 307 -12.15 23.72 9.50
C ARG A 307 -13.43 22.90 9.59
N ALA A 308 -13.90 22.66 10.81
CA ALA A 308 -15.15 21.93 11.06
C ALA A 308 -16.37 22.59 10.38
N SER A 309 -16.34 23.92 10.17
CA SER A 309 -17.39 24.68 9.50
C SER A 309 -17.53 24.40 7.99
N ARG A 310 -16.56 23.75 7.34
CA ARG A 310 -16.63 23.40 5.92
C ARG A 310 -17.43 22.13 5.64
N PHE A 311 -17.73 21.32 6.65
CA PHE A 311 -18.55 20.13 6.49
C PHE A 311 -20.04 20.50 6.44
N SER A 312 -20.82 19.78 5.64
CA SER A 312 -22.26 20.00 5.52
C SER A 312 -22.97 19.82 6.87
N VAL A 313 -23.61 20.90 7.33
CA VAL A 313 -24.41 20.89 8.55
C VAL A 313 -25.64 19.97 8.39
N GLU A 314 -26.21 19.92 7.19
CA GLU A 314 -27.34 19.06 6.84
C GLU A 314 -27.00 17.57 7.07
N VAL A 315 -25.83 17.12 6.58
CA VAL A 315 -25.36 15.73 6.76
C VAL A 315 -25.10 15.45 8.24
N LEU A 316 -24.45 16.39 8.95
CA LEU A 316 -24.19 16.25 10.38
C LEU A 316 -25.47 16.16 11.23
N GLN A 317 -26.54 16.85 10.84
CA GLN A 317 -27.81 16.82 11.57
C GLN A 317 -28.65 15.58 11.21
N SER A 318 -28.65 15.19 9.94
CA SER A 318 -29.53 14.14 9.43
C SER A 318 -29.02 12.72 9.71
N TRP A 319 -27.70 12.51 9.65
CA TRP A 319 -27.13 11.17 9.85
C TRP A 319 -26.62 10.97 11.28
N SER A 320 -26.96 9.82 11.86
CA SER A 320 -26.42 9.35 13.14
C SER A 320 -24.95 8.94 13.01
N SER A 321 -24.23 8.85 14.14
CA SER A 321 -22.84 8.34 14.14
C SER A 321 -22.73 6.96 13.50
N THR A 322 -23.70 6.08 13.74
CA THR A 322 -23.75 4.72 13.17
C THR A 322 -23.93 4.74 11.65
N GLN A 323 -24.76 5.66 11.12
CA GLN A 323 -24.93 5.82 9.68
C GLN A 323 -23.65 6.36 9.01
N ILE A 324 -22.98 7.34 9.64
CA ILE A 324 -21.68 7.86 9.14
C ILE A 324 -20.60 6.73 9.16
N GLU A 325 -20.60 5.89 10.20
CA GLU A 325 -19.69 4.72 10.27
C GLU A 325 -19.98 3.74 9.13
N GLN A 326 -21.25 3.46 8.85
CA GLN A 326 -21.64 2.62 7.71
C GLN A 326 -21.26 3.24 6.37
N ALA A 327 -21.43 4.56 6.21
CA ALA A 327 -20.97 5.27 5.02
C ALA A 327 -19.46 5.07 4.81
N LEU A 328 -18.67 5.27 5.86
CA LEU A 328 -17.23 5.02 5.82
C LEU A 328 -16.90 3.56 5.47
N ALA A 329 -17.64 2.60 6.05
CA ALA A 329 -17.44 1.17 5.74
C ALA A 329 -17.75 0.84 4.27
N ILE A 330 -18.80 1.44 3.68
CA ILE A 330 -19.14 1.30 2.26
C ILE A 330 -17.98 1.81 1.39
N ILE A 331 -17.44 3.01 1.69
CA ILE A 331 -16.34 3.62 0.93
C ILE A 331 -15.03 2.84 1.09
N LEU A 332 -14.70 2.37 2.31
CA LEU A 332 -13.51 1.55 2.53
C LEU A 332 -13.60 0.18 1.82
N LYS A 333 -14.81 -0.38 1.71
CA LYS A 333 -15.04 -1.58 0.91
C LYS A 333 -14.87 -1.27 -0.57
N LEU A 334 -15.48 -0.19 -1.06
CA LEU A 334 -15.34 0.29 -2.44
C LEU A 334 -13.85 0.44 -2.82
N PHE A 335 -13.03 1.06 -1.97
CA PHE A 335 -11.59 1.23 -2.22
C PHE A 335 -10.85 -0.09 -2.43
N LYS A 336 -11.27 -1.16 -1.75
CA LYS A 336 -10.69 -2.50 -1.95
C LYS A 336 -11.16 -3.15 -3.24
N ASP A 337 -12.44 -2.96 -3.58
CA ASP A 337 -13.11 -3.65 -4.68
C ASP A 337 -12.77 -3.00 -6.04
N ILE A 338 -12.48 -1.69 -6.09
CA ILE A 338 -12.15 -0.93 -7.31
C ILE A 338 -11.03 -1.58 -8.14
N ASN A 339 -9.97 -2.06 -7.49
CA ASN A 339 -8.81 -2.65 -8.17
C ASN A 339 -9.10 -3.99 -8.85
N PHE A 340 -10.22 -4.63 -8.52
CA PHE A 340 -10.63 -5.93 -9.04
C PHE A 340 -11.89 -5.85 -9.90
N SER A 341 -12.48 -4.66 -10.04
CA SER A 341 -13.73 -4.46 -10.78
C SER A 341 -13.49 -4.38 -12.28
N VAL A 342 -14.48 -4.83 -13.04
CA VAL A 342 -14.52 -4.69 -14.50
C VAL A 342 -14.63 -3.21 -14.91
N ASN A 343 -15.33 -2.39 -14.12
CA ASN A 343 -15.45 -0.96 -14.32
C ASN A 343 -15.55 -0.24 -12.96
N SER A 344 -14.52 0.51 -12.62
CA SER A 344 -14.43 1.25 -11.36
C SER A 344 -15.57 2.27 -11.18
N THR A 345 -16.07 2.88 -12.27
CA THR A 345 -17.17 3.86 -12.23
C THR A 345 -18.46 3.21 -11.73
N PHE A 346 -18.79 1.99 -12.20
CA PHE A 346 -19.99 1.28 -11.78
C PHE A 346 -20.02 0.96 -10.29
N GLU A 347 -18.84 0.65 -9.72
CA GLU A 347 -18.72 0.40 -8.28
C GLU A 347 -19.01 1.67 -7.46
N VAL A 348 -18.55 2.84 -7.95
CA VAL A 348 -18.85 4.12 -7.28
C VAL A 348 -20.32 4.48 -7.40
N GLU A 349 -20.92 4.34 -8.58
CA GLU A 349 -22.36 4.58 -8.78
C GLU A 349 -23.20 3.71 -7.83
N LEU A 350 -22.84 2.43 -7.69
CA LEU A 350 -23.48 1.51 -6.76
C LEU A 350 -23.29 1.96 -5.30
N ALA A 351 -22.08 2.42 -4.95
CA ALA A 351 -21.80 2.91 -3.60
C ALA A 351 -22.59 4.19 -3.30
N VAL A 352 -22.63 5.16 -4.23
CA VAL A 352 -23.44 6.39 -4.10
C VAL A 352 -24.93 6.06 -3.97
N SER A 353 -25.44 5.13 -4.78
CA SER A 353 -26.82 4.65 -4.64
C SER A 353 -27.09 4.07 -3.25
N ARG A 354 -26.17 3.28 -2.69
CA ARG A 354 -26.29 2.74 -1.32
C ARG A 354 -26.25 3.84 -0.26
N LEU A 355 -25.42 4.88 -0.45
CA LEU A 355 -25.37 6.03 0.45
C LEU A 355 -26.69 6.82 0.45
N ALA A 356 -27.37 6.95 -0.68
CA ALA A 356 -28.67 7.61 -0.78
C ALA A 356 -29.77 6.88 0.04
N TRP A 357 -29.66 5.57 0.22
CA TRP A 357 -30.58 4.79 1.06
C TRP A 357 -30.12 4.65 2.52
N LEU A 358 -28.99 5.26 2.89
CA LEU A 358 -28.43 5.11 4.22
C LEU A 358 -29.31 5.74 5.32
N SER A 359 -30.10 6.75 4.97
CA SER A 359 -31.08 7.37 5.89
C SER A 359 -32.12 6.37 6.41
N ASP A 360 -32.41 5.27 5.65
CA ASP A 360 -33.33 4.22 6.06
C ASP A 360 -32.61 3.03 6.74
N TYR A 361 -31.31 3.11 6.91
CA TYR A 361 -30.54 2.06 7.56
C TYR A 361 -30.84 2.02 9.07
N VAL A 362 -31.35 0.90 9.54
CA VAL A 362 -31.56 0.61 10.95
C VAL A 362 -30.46 -0.34 11.42
N PRO A 363 -29.66 0.04 12.44
CA PRO A 363 -28.63 -0.83 12.99
C PRO A 363 -29.22 -2.15 13.50
N PRO A 364 -28.52 -3.30 13.35
CA PRO A 364 -28.97 -4.60 13.84
C PRO A 364 -29.33 -4.60 15.34
N ASP A 365 -28.63 -3.80 16.15
CA ASP A 365 -28.89 -3.69 17.58
C ASP A 365 -30.22 -2.98 17.89
N GLU A 366 -30.60 -1.98 17.08
CA GLU A 366 -31.89 -1.32 17.19
C GLU A 366 -33.02 -2.24 16.76
N LEU A 367 -32.80 -2.98 15.67
CA LEU A 367 -33.74 -3.98 15.17
C LEU A 367 -33.96 -5.10 16.21
N LYS A 368 -32.89 -5.56 16.87
CA LYS A 368 -32.96 -6.52 17.96
C LYS A 368 -33.73 -5.98 19.17
N LYS A 369 -33.45 -4.74 19.59
CA LYS A 369 -34.21 -4.07 20.67
C LYS A 369 -35.68 -3.93 20.31
N ALA A 370 -35.99 -3.48 19.09
CA ALA A 370 -37.37 -3.39 18.60
C ALA A 370 -38.07 -4.75 18.60
N TYR A 371 -37.38 -5.80 18.17
CA TYR A 371 -37.90 -7.18 18.20
C TYR A 371 -38.13 -7.68 19.63
N GLU A 372 -37.21 -7.47 20.56
CA GLU A 372 -37.33 -7.85 21.97
C GLU A 372 -38.51 -7.11 22.64
N ASN A 373 -38.65 -5.82 22.35
CA ASN A 373 -39.77 -5.01 22.85
C ASN A 373 -41.11 -5.48 22.28
N LEU A 374 -41.19 -5.78 20.98
CA LEU A 374 -42.36 -6.34 20.36
C LEU A 374 -42.76 -7.70 21.01
N LYS A 375 -41.76 -8.54 21.28
CA LYS A 375 -41.95 -9.82 21.98
C LYS A 375 -42.51 -9.63 23.40
N LEU A 376 -42.03 -8.63 24.15
CA LEU A 376 -42.52 -8.30 25.48
C LEU A 376 -43.97 -7.84 25.44
N VAL A 377 -44.38 -7.04 24.46
CA VAL A 377 -45.75 -6.58 24.27
C VAL A 377 -46.67 -7.76 23.88
N LEU A 378 -46.25 -8.58 22.93
CA LEU A 378 -47.02 -9.75 22.49
C LEU A 378 -47.20 -10.82 23.58
N THR A 379 -46.25 -10.90 24.52
CA THR A 379 -46.34 -11.81 25.69
C THR A 379 -47.10 -11.23 26.87
N GLY A 380 -47.65 -10.00 26.73
CA GLY A 380 -48.42 -9.33 27.79
C GLY A 380 -47.57 -8.85 28.98
N LYS A 381 -46.25 -8.80 28.84
CA LYS A 381 -45.26 -8.40 29.88
C LYS A 381 -44.92 -6.91 29.84
N ALA A 382 -45.34 -6.17 28.83
CA ALA A 382 -45.18 -4.72 28.71
C ALA A 382 -46.41 -4.06 28.10
N ASN A 383 -46.70 -2.81 28.50
CA ASN A 383 -47.81 -2.04 27.97
C ASN A 383 -47.47 -1.53 26.54
N PRO A 384 -48.44 -1.54 25.59
CA PRO A 384 -48.22 -0.95 24.26
C PRO A 384 -47.75 0.50 24.24
N ASP A 385 -48.15 1.28 25.26
CA ASP A 385 -47.78 2.70 25.38
C ASP A 385 -46.32 2.94 25.73
N SER A 386 -45.59 1.91 26.22
CA SER A 386 -44.13 1.97 26.45
C SER A 386 -43.30 1.91 25.19
N LEU A 387 -43.88 1.66 24.01
CA LEU A 387 -43.22 1.66 22.71
C LEU A 387 -43.05 3.08 22.12
N ALA A 388 -43.72 4.10 22.72
CA ALA A 388 -43.70 5.46 22.17
C ALA A 388 -42.37 6.19 22.34
N ASP A 389 -41.46 5.70 23.22
CA ASP A 389 -40.17 6.35 23.51
C ASP A 389 -38.96 5.83 22.73
N ILE A 390 -39.17 4.96 21.74
CA ILE A 390 -38.06 4.32 20.97
C ILE A 390 -37.86 4.95 19.58
N GLY A 391 -38.47 6.11 19.34
CA GLY A 391 -38.21 6.92 18.17
C GLY A 391 -37.23 8.03 18.53
N GLY A 392 -35.96 7.92 18.11
CA GLY A 392 -35.02 9.05 18.16
C GLY A 392 -35.67 10.30 17.57
N GLU A 393 -35.24 11.47 18.03
CA GLU A 393 -35.72 12.82 17.68
C GLU A 393 -35.79 13.06 16.14
N GLY A 394 -36.78 12.46 15.50
CA GLY A 394 -37.24 12.80 14.17
C GLY A 394 -38.66 13.33 14.27
N LYS A 395 -38.90 14.54 13.78
CA LYS A 395 -40.18 15.26 13.76
C LYS A 395 -41.33 14.30 13.47
N ARG A 396 -42.19 14.11 14.47
CA ARG A 396 -43.50 13.46 14.27
C ARG A 396 -44.37 14.42 13.45
N GLU A 397 -44.59 14.12 12.19
CA GLU A 397 -45.76 14.62 11.49
C GLU A 397 -47.01 13.92 12.08
N ASN A 398 -47.94 14.73 12.55
CA ASN A 398 -49.22 14.30 13.14
C ASN A 398 -50.02 13.45 12.12
N PHE A 399 -49.99 12.13 12.26
CA PHE A 399 -51.02 11.31 11.67
C PHE A 399 -52.28 11.36 12.53
N SER A 400 -53.28 12.10 12.07
CA SER A 400 -54.63 12.05 12.61
C SER A 400 -55.23 10.67 12.33
N PRO A 401 -55.95 10.07 13.30
CA PRO A 401 -56.55 8.77 13.10
C PRO A 401 -57.67 8.87 12.05
N VAL A 402 -57.50 8.17 10.95
CA VAL A 402 -58.52 8.01 9.91
C VAL A 402 -59.72 7.25 10.50
N ALA A 403 -60.87 7.93 10.48
CA ALA A 403 -62.17 7.38 10.86
C ALA A 403 -62.48 6.07 10.12
N LYS A 404 -63.12 5.13 10.85
CA LYS A 404 -63.66 3.89 10.31
C LYS A 404 -64.45 4.14 9.03
N ALA A 405 -63.91 3.75 7.90
CA ALA A 405 -64.64 3.71 6.65
C ALA A 405 -65.56 2.47 6.64
N GLN A 406 -66.84 2.71 6.44
CA GLN A 406 -67.91 1.72 6.22
C GLN A 406 -67.63 0.97 4.91
N GLU A 407 -67.91 -0.34 4.91
CA GLU A 407 -67.93 -1.20 3.74
C GLU A 407 -68.81 -0.64 2.60
N PRO A 408 -68.34 -0.51 1.38
CA PRO A 408 -69.22 -0.30 0.24
C PRO A 408 -69.59 -1.65 -0.36
N LYS A 409 -70.90 -1.88 -0.41
CA LYS A 409 -71.55 -2.97 -1.16
C LYS A 409 -71.18 -2.88 -2.63
N THR A 410 -70.76 -3.98 -3.18
CA THR A 410 -70.54 -4.20 -4.60
C THR A 410 -71.82 -4.11 -5.42
N PRO A 411 -71.76 -3.66 -6.67
CA PRO A 411 -72.47 -4.32 -7.76
C PRO A 411 -71.48 -4.82 -8.84
N ARG A 412 -71.63 -6.06 -9.20
CA ARG A 412 -71.04 -6.66 -10.40
C ARG A 412 -71.60 -5.99 -11.65
N PRO A 413 -70.79 -5.74 -12.67
CA PRO A 413 -71.27 -5.70 -14.03
C PRO A 413 -70.91 -6.98 -14.78
N SER A 414 -71.90 -7.39 -15.57
CA SER A 414 -71.96 -8.53 -16.44
C SER A 414 -70.94 -8.52 -17.57
N MET A 415 -70.50 -9.73 -17.91
CA MET A 415 -69.77 -10.05 -19.15
C MET A 415 -70.47 -9.52 -20.39
N GLN A 416 -69.76 -8.85 -21.25
CA GLN A 416 -69.99 -8.88 -22.69
C GLN A 416 -68.69 -9.27 -23.38
N GLN A 417 -68.78 -10.39 -24.08
CA GLN A 417 -67.83 -10.89 -25.06
C GLN A 417 -67.76 -9.94 -26.23
N SER A 418 -66.58 -9.54 -26.65
CA SER A 418 -66.29 -9.15 -28.00
C SER A 418 -65.01 -9.86 -28.43
N GLN A 419 -65.24 -10.78 -29.35
CA GLN A 419 -64.21 -11.36 -30.22
C GLN A 419 -63.69 -10.24 -31.14
N GLN A 420 -62.41 -10.24 -31.38
CA GLN A 420 -61.81 -10.02 -32.70
C GLN A 420 -60.28 -9.91 -32.56
N ASP A 421 -59.68 -10.79 -33.25
CA ASP A 421 -58.60 -10.77 -34.24
C ASP A 421 -57.17 -10.83 -33.71
N GLU A 422 -56.64 -12.06 -33.72
CA GLU A 422 -55.20 -12.34 -33.82
C GLU A 422 -54.71 -12.03 -35.28
N PRO A 423 -53.61 -11.34 -35.49
CA PRO A 423 -52.85 -11.40 -36.73
C PRO A 423 -51.80 -12.53 -36.68
N PRO A 424 -51.42 -13.07 -37.86
CA PRO A 424 -50.74 -14.37 -37.97
C PRO A 424 -49.25 -14.31 -37.67
N LEU A 425 -48.78 -15.46 -37.15
CA LEU A 425 -47.37 -15.80 -36.99
C LEU A 425 -46.64 -15.80 -38.35
N GLU A 426 -45.71 -14.86 -38.55
CA GLU A 426 -44.64 -14.99 -39.55
C GLU A 426 -43.48 -15.74 -38.93
N THR A 427 -43.19 -16.90 -39.50
CA THR A 427 -41.97 -17.67 -39.31
C THR A 427 -40.80 -16.96 -39.95
N TYR A 428 -39.84 -16.50 -39.16
CA TYR A 428 -38.50 -16.11 -39.63
C TYR A 428 -37.52 -17.28 -39.36
N GLU A 429 -37.11 -17.90 -40.47
CA GLU A 429 -35.95 -18.77 -40.53
C GLU A 429 -34.65 -17.97 -40.38
N GLY A 430 -33.78 -18.44 -39.52
CA GLY A 430 -32.34 -18.48 -39.57
C GLY A 430 -31.57 -17.20 -39.91
N VAL A 431 -31.08 -16.50 -38.87
CA VAL A 431 -29.79 -15.75 -38.98
C VAL A 431 -28.92 -16.14 -37.78
N GLY A 432 -27.74 -16.64 -38.12
CA GLY A 432 -26.77 -17.20 -37.21
C GLY A 432 -26.24 -16.21 -36.18
N SER A 433 -25.83 -16.77 -35.07
CA SER A 433 -25.15 -16.16 -33.95
C SER A 433 -23.84 -15.47 -34.38
N PRO A 434 -23.56 -14.21 -33.95
CA PRO A 434 -22.29 -13.53 -34.25
C PRO A 434 -21.24 -13.79 -33.12
N PHE A 435 -20.85 -15.05 -32.96
CA PHE A 435 -19.77 -15.40 -32.02
C PHE A 435 -18.79 -16.45 -32.59
N ASP A 436 -18.39 -16.29 -33.85
CA ASP A 436 -17.27 -17.05 -34.40
C ASP A 436 -16.52 -16.19 -35.43
N GLU A 437 -15.73 -15.22 -34.93
CA GLU A 437 -14.60 -14.66 -35.66
C GLU A 437 -13.72 -13.84 -34.69
N ALA A 438 -12.82 -14.51 -34.02
CA ALA A 438 -11.69 -13.87 -33.36
C ALA A 438 -10.46 -14.78 -33.53
N ASN A 439 -9.81 -14.66 -34.66
CA ASN A 439 -8.38 -15.02 -34.73
C ASN A 439 -7.75 -14.36 -35.97
N SER A 440 -6.69 -13.62 -35.68
CA SER A 440 -5.69 -13.06 -36.58
C SER A 440 -5.63 -11.52 -36.57
N PHE A 441 -4.97 -10.96 -35.56
CA PHE A 441 -4.31 -9.67 -35.72
C PHE A 441 -2.79 -9.90 -35.73
N THR A 442 -2.27 -9.90 -36.96
CA THR A 442 -0.84 -9.82 -37.26
C THR A 442 -0.41 -8.36 -37.09
N LEU A 443 0.50 -8.10 -36.17
CA LEU A 443 1.17 -6.80 -36.03
C LEU A 443 2.08 -6.55 -37.22
N GLN A 444 1.68 -5.67 -38.14
CA GLN A 444 2.56 -5.04 -39.11
C GLN A 444 3.18 -3.79 -38.48
N GLN A 445 4.46 -3.84 -38.22
CA GLN A 445 5.29 -2.67 -37.93
C GLN A 445 5.51 -1.89 -39.23
N THR A 446 4.96 -0.69 -39.32
CA THR A 446 5.30 0.31 -40.34
C THR A 446 6.53 1.08 -39.86
N VAL A 447 7.66 0.82 -40.51
CA VAL A 447 8.89 1.60 -40.40
C VAL A 447 8.76 2.79 -41.38
N HIS A 448 8.65 4.02 -40.86
CA HIS A 448 8.89 5.21 -41.63
C HIS A 448 10.40 5.50 -41.73
N ARG A 449 10.90 5.39 -42.94
CA ARG A 449 12.27 5.72 -43.34
C ARG A 449 12.24 7.17 -43.83
N THR A 450 12.96 8.07 -43.20
CA THR A 450 13.36 9.36 -43.73
C THR A 450 14.85 9.33 -44.02
N GLU A 451 15.18 9.44 -45.31
CA GLU A 451 16.53 9.65 -45.84
C GLU A 451 16.94 11.12 -45.65
N ASN A 452 18.17 11.34 -45.27
CA ASN A 452 19.10 12.36 -45.83
C ASN A 452 20.48 12.18 -45.16
N SER A 453 21.45 11.68 -45.97
CA SER A 453 22.67 12.30 -46.54
C SER A 453 23.49 13.13 -45.53
N GLU A 454 24.79 12.93 -45.34
CA GLU A 454 25.97 12.84 -46.20
C GLU A 454 27.22 12.61 -45.33
N GLN A 455 28.11 11.78 -45.84
CA GLN A 455 29.58 11.79 -45.79
C GLN A 455 30.34 12.12 -44.50
N ALA A 456 31.04 11.11 -43.96
CA ALA A 456 32.45 11.23 -43.61
C ALA A 456 33.11 9.84 -43.58
N GLN A 457 34.06 9.63 -44.48
CA GLN A 457 34.95 8.49 -44.58
C GLN A 457 36.00 8.55 -43.44
N ALA A 458 36.18 7.46 -42.75
CA ALA A 458 37.47 7.17 -42.06
C ALA A 458 37.68 5.67 -41.98
N SER A 459 38.73 5.24 -42.61
CA SER A 459 39.27 3.89 -42.74
C SER A 459 39.64 3.25 -41.42
N ILE A 460 39.18 2.04 -41.12
CA ILE A 460 39.82 1.16 -40.15
C ILE A 460 39.91 -0.24 -40.70
N LYS A 461 41.13 -0.75 -40.61
CA LYS A 461 41.65 -2.02 -41.09
C LYS A 461 40.95 -3.24 -40.52
N THR A 462 40.68 -4.17 -41.40
CA THR A 462 40.28 -5.57 -41.13
C THR A 462 41.45 -6.37 -40.51
N PRO A 463 41.25 -7.16 -39.49
CA PRO A 463 42.10 -8.31 -39.19
C PRO A 463 41.48 -9.60 -39.71
N GLN A 464 42.38 -10.44 -40.15
CA GLN A 464 42.20 -11.68 -40.86
C GLN A 464 41.40 -12.75 -40.09
N LYS A 465 40.66 -13.49 -40.88
CA LYS A 465 40.00 -14.74 -40.64
C LYS A 465 41.00 -15.81 -40.16
N SER A 466 40.85 -16.33 -38.97
CA SER A 466 41.40 -17.60 -38.54
C SER A 466 40.28 -18.64 -38.52
N GLU A 467 40.46 -19.69 -39.30
CA GLU A 467 39.61 -20.87 -39.33
C GLU A 467 39.55 -21.50 -37.93
N ALA A 468 38.36 -21.55 -37.34
CA ALA A 468 38.11 -22.36 -36.16
C ALA A 468 37.22 -23.53 -36.58
N THR A 469 37.79 -24.70 -36.44
CA THR A 469 37.24 -26.04 -36.54
C THR A 469 35.89 -26.14 -35.85
N ALA A 470 34.92 -26.75 -36.51
CA ALA A 470 33.59 -27.05 -35.94
C ALA A 470 33.73 -27.90 -34.67
N PRO A 471 33.02 -27.53 -33.59
CA PRO A 471 32.91 -28.44 -32.45
C PRO A 471 31.93 -29.56 -32.78
N ASN A 472 32.43 -30.78 -32.58
CA ASN A 472 31.70 -32.04 -32.56
C ASN A 472 30.40 -31.90 -31.76
N VAL A 473 29.27 -32.20 -32.39
CA VAL A 473 27.99 -32.38 -31.72
C VAL A 473 28.11 -33.63 -30.86
N LEU A 474 28.39 -33.46 -29.58
CA LEU A 474 28.22 -34.52 -28.59
C LEU A 474 26.71 -34.65 -28.36
N GLU A 475 26.16 -35.81 -28.69
CA GLU A 475 24.83 -36.25 -28.23
C GLU A 475 24.78 -36.10 -26.70
N PRO A 476 23.68 -35.57 -26.11
CA PRO A 476 23.57 -35.43 -24.66
C PRO A 476 23.51 -36.84 -24.05
N GLU A 477 24.55 -37.24 -23.32
CA GLU A 477 24.49 -38.37 -22.41
C GLU A 477 23.28 -38.21 -21.48
N ALA A 478 22.37 -39.19 -21.53
CA ALA A 478 21.21 -39.24 -20.64
C ALA A 478 21.71 -39.28 -19.19
N VAL A 479 21.56 -38.19 -18.49
CA VAL A 479 21.89 -38.06 -17.06
C VAL A 479 20.92 -38.97 -16.30
N ARG A 480 21.36 -40.11 -15.84
CA ARG A 480 20.58 -41.03 -15.00
C ARG A 480 20.55 -40.42 -13.58
N PHE A 481 19.46 -39.77 -13.22
CA PHE A 481 19.24 -39.29 -11.87
C PHE A 481 19.09 -40.45 -10.88
N LYS A 482 19.82 -40.41 -9.77
CA LYS A 482 19.77 -41.42 -8.72
C LYS A 482 18.55 -41.27 -7.81
N SER A 483 17.94 -40.07 -7.76
CA SER A 483 16.75 -39.77 -6.95
C SER A 483 15.87 -38.67 -7.56
N LEU A 484 14.58 -38.63 -7.17
CA LEU A 484 13.66 -37.56 -7.54
C LEU A 484 14.05 -36.20 -6.92
N SER A 485 14.81 -36.20 -5.84
CA SER A 485 15.36 -34.99 -5.22
C SER A 485 16.41 -34.32 -6.13
N GLU A 486 17.28 -35.10 -6.78
CA GLU A 486 18.25 -34.57 -7.75
C GLU A 486 17.54 -33.99 -8.98
N LEU A 487 16.52 -34.68 -9.48
CA LEU A 487 15.67 -34.16 -10.56
C LEU A 487 15.01 -32.84 -10.21
N LYS A 488 14.50 -32.72 -8.97
CA LYS A 488 13.89 -31.48 -8.45
C LYS A 488 14.88 -30.33 -8.45
N GLU A 489 16.10 -30.53 -7.94
CA GLU A 489 17.13 -29.49 -7.86
C GLU A 489 17.58 -29.02 -9.25
N VAL A 490 17.80 -29.95 -10.17
CA VAL A 490 18.21 -29.60 -11.54
C VAL A 490 17.10 -28.89 -12.30
N ALA A 491 15.86 -29.34 -12.17
CA ALA A 491 14.71 -28.67 -12.77
C ALA A 491 14.51 -27.24 -12.22
N ILE A 492 14.66 -27.03 -10.89
CA ILE A 492 14.58 -25.70 -10.27
C ILE A 492 15.71 -24.78 -10.77
N ALA A 493 16.94 -25.30 -10.90
CA ALA A 493 18.07 -24.53 -11.39
C ALA A 493 17.87 -24.07 -12.85
N GLU A 494 17.28 -24.93 -13.68
CA GLU A 494 16.97 -24.60 -15.05
C GLU A 494 15.85 -23.55 -15.19
N PHE A 495 14.75 -23.71 -14.44
CA PHE A 495 13.65 -22.74 -14.45
C PHE A 495 14.02 -21.38 -13.84
N ASN A 496 15.03 -21.30 -12.98
CA ASN A 496 15.53 -20.03 -12.46
C ASN A 496 16.09 -19.11 -13.56
N GLN A 497 16.54 -19.64 -14.69
CA GLN A 497 17.10 -18.85 -15.80
C GLN A 497 16.03 -18.24 -16.72
N GLY A 498 14.79 -18.74 -16.71
CA GLY A 498 13.76 -18.29 -17.64
C GLY A 498 12.34 -18.18 -17.07
N ALA A 499 12.04 -18.79 -15.92
CA ALA A 499 10.71 -18.86 -15.32
C ALA A 499 10.76 -18.84 -13.78
N ALA A 500 11.27 -17.75 -13.19
CA ALA A 500 11.53 -17.63 -11.76
C ALA A 500 10.33 -17.95 -10.85
N LEU A 501 9.11 -17.57 -11.25
CA LEU A 501 7.88 -17.89 -10.49
C LEU A 501 7.57 -19.39 -10.48
N LEU A 502 7.84 -20.09 -11.59
CA LEU A 502 7.69 -21.54 -11.67
C LEU A 502 8.75 -22.25 -10.83
N ALA A 503 10.01 -21.80 -10.88
CA ALA A 503 11.09 -22.31 -10.04
C ALA A 503 10.76 -22.19 -8.55
N LEU A 504 10.21 -21.05 -8.12
CA LEU A 504 9.77 -20.82 -6.75
C LEU A 504 8.62 -21.78 -6.38
N ALA A 505 7.63 -21.95 -7.25
CA ALA A 505 6.50 -22.85 -7.00
C ALA A 505 6.96 -24.31 -6.86
N LEU A 506 7.91 -24.77 -7.69
CA LEU A 506 8.50 -26.10 -7.62
C LEU A 506 9.37 -26.30 -6.38
N LYS A 507 10.10 -25.27 -5.95
CA LYS A 507 10.92 -25.30 -4.73
C LYS A 507 10.07 -25.53 -3.48
N GLU A 508 8.90 -24.92 -3.40
CA GLU A 508 8.00 -24.99 -2.24
C GLU A 508 7.08 -26.23 -2.24
N THR A 509 7.18 -27.15 -3.22
CA THR A 509 6.45 -28.44 -3.17
C THR A 509 6.99 -29.33 -2.05
N SER A 510 6.12 -29.97 -1.29
CA SER A 510 6.47 -30.77 -0.10
C SER A 510 7.08 -32.13 -0.42
N GLY A 511 6.73 -32.73 -1.56
CA GLY A 511 7.26 -34.01 -1.99
C GLY A 511 6.99 -34.31 -3.46
N TRP A 512 7.86 -35.15 -4.07
CA TRP A 512 7.67 -35.67 -5.43
C TRP A 512 7.65 -37.19 -5.38
N GLU A 513 6.71 -37.78 -6.10
CA GLU A 513 6.57 -39.21 -6.25
C GLU A 513 6.52 -39.60 -7.73
N ARG A 514 7.06 -40.74 -8.08
CA ARG A 514 6.98 -41.26 -9.45
C ARG A 514 6.24 -42.60 -9.46
N SER A 515 5.16 -42.64 -10.23
CA SER A 515 4.40 -43.86 -10.48
C SER A 515 4.41 -44.15 -11.98
N GLY A 516 5.31 -45.05 -12.41
CA GLY A 516 5.52 -45.36 -13.82
C GLY A 516 5.97 -44.13 -14.62
N ASN A 517 5.15 -43.69 -15.58
CA ASN A 517 5.40 -42.52 -16.43
C ASN A 517 4.80 -41.21 -15.89
N THR A 518 4.26 -41.24 -14.67
CA THR A 518 3.65 -40.08 -14.04
C THR A 518 4.51 -39.60 -12.88
N VAL A 519 4.85 -38.29 -12.88
CA VAL A 519 5.46 -37.58 -11.75
C VAL A 519 4.36 -36.83 -11.01
N ILE A 520 4.16 -37.15 -9.73
CA ILE A 520 3.18 -36.54 -8.86
C ILE A 520 3.91 -35.58 -7.93
N MET A 521 3.48 -34.33 -7.91
CA MET A 521 4.03 -33.29 -7.04
C MET A 521 3.00 -32.93 -5.97
N HIS A 522 3.42 -32.87 -4.72
CA HIS A 522 2.58 -32.54 -3.61
C HIS A 522 2.79 -31.08 -3.17
N THR A 523 1.72 -30.35 -2.98
CA THR A 523 1.75 -28.95 -2.54
C THR A 523 0.65 -28.66 -1.51
N GLU A 524 0.94 -27.76 -0.57
CA GLU A 524 0.00 -27.33 0.49
C GLU A 524 -0.77 -26.07 0.10
N LYS A 525 -0.28 -25.30 -0.88
CA LYS A 525 -0.89 -23.99 -1.25
C LYS A 525 -1.48 -24.03 -2.66
N THR A 526 -2.70 -23.54 -2.80
CA THR A 526 -3.43 -23.46 -4.06
C THR A 526 -2.70 -22.65 -5.13
N PHE A 527 -1.97 -21.60 -4.72
CA PHE A 527 -1.18 -20.76 -5.65
C PHE A 527 -0.08 -21.55 -6.36
N GLN A 528 0.64 -22.43 -5.66
CA GLN A 528 1.69 -23.28 -6.23
C GLN A 528 1.09 -24.24 -7.26
N LYS A 529 -0.03 -24.90 -6.91
CA LYS A 529 -0.76 -25.79 -7.79
C LYS A 529 -1.12 -25.08 -9.11
N LEU A 530 -1.79 -23.94 -9.04
CA LEU A 530 -2.20 -23.17 -10.22
C LEU A 530 -1.02 -22.71 -11.07
N THR A 531 0.10 -22.31 -10.43
CA THR A 531 1.30 -21.86 -11.15
C THR A 531 1.95 -22.99 -11.93
N ILE A 532 2.04 -24.19 -11.34
CA ILE A 532 2.61 -25.37 -12.01
C ILE A 532 1.67 -25.86 -13.12
N GLU A 533 0.35 -25.93 -12.86
CA GLU A 533 -0.67 -26.35 -13.83
C GLU A 533 -0.70 -25.42 -15.06
N LYS A 534 -0.57 -24.11 -14.87
CA LYS A 534 -0.51 -23.13 -15.96
C LYS A 534 0.72 -23.33 -16.87
N ASN A 535 1.81 -23.85 -16.34
CA ASN A 535 3.06 -24.09 -17.05
C ASN A 535 3.33 -25.57 -17.32
N LEU A 536 2.32 -26.43 -17.24
CA LEU A 536 2.42 -27.89 -17.45
C LEU A 536 3.15 -28.29 -18.73
N PRO A 537 2.91 -27.67 -19.91
CA PRO A 537 3.63 -28.03 -21.12
C PRO A 537 5.15 -27.84 -21.00
N LEU A 538 5.59 -26.76 -20.37
CA LEU A 538 6.98 -26.42 -20.15
C LEU A 538 7.64 -27.42 -19.17
N VAL A 539 6.96 -27.73 -18.07
CA VAL A 539 7.43 -28.70 -17.07
C VAL A 539 7.57 -30.09 -17.66
N LYS A 540 6.60 -30.52 -18.46
CA LYS A 540 6.67 -31.83 -19.17
C LYS A 540 7.85 -31.90 -20.12
N ALA A 541 8.03 -30.90 -20.98
CA ALA A 541 9.13 -30.87 -21.95
C ALA A 541 10.50 -30.90 -21.25
N THR A 542 10.65 -30.19 -20.13
CA THR A 542 11.88 -30.20 -19.35
C THR A 542 12.11 -31.57 -18.70
N PHE A 543 11.09 -32.22 -18.17
CA PHE A 543 11.22 -33.55 -17.56
C PHE A 543 11.50 -34.64 -18.60
N GLU A 544 10.85 -34.60 -19.76
CA GLU A 544 11.14 -35.52 -20.87
C GLU A 544 12.59 -35.40 -21.31
N ARG A 545 13.12 -34.18 -21.40
CA ARG A 545 14.52 -33.95 -21.75
C ARG A 545 15.49 -34.39 -20.64
N LEU A 546 15.19 -34.07 -19.37
CA LEU A 546 16.06 -34.43 -18.24
C LEU A 546 16.08 -35.93 -17.96
N LEU A 547 14.96 -36.64 -18.14
CA LEU A 547 14.85 -38.07 -17.90
C LEU A 547 15.18 -38.92 -19.14
N GLY A 548 15.24 -38.31 -20.33
CA GLY A 548 15.46 -39.03 -21.60
C GLY A 548 14.30 -39.96 -21.99
N GLU A 549 13.10 -39.72 -21.46
CA GLU A 549 11.89 -40.52 -21.65
C GLU A 549 10.79 -39.69 -22.27
N SER A 550 10.07 -40.20 -23.26
CA SER A 550 8.94 -39.52 -23.89
C SER A 550 7.60 -39.92 -23.25
N GLY A 551 6.64 -38.99 -23.22
CA GLY A 551 5.29 -39.25 -22.73
C GLY A 551 5.12 -39.17 -21.20
N ILE A 552 5.97 -38.39 -20.52
CA ILE A 552 5.87 -38.15 -19.08
C ILE A 552 4.60 -37.35 -18.78
N GLN A 553 3.85 -37.84 -17.83
CA GLN A 553 2.69 -37.12 -17.26
C GLN A 553 3.09 -36.43 -15.96
N VAL A 554 2.64 -35.19 -15.77
CA VAL A 554 2.85 -34.44 -14.53
C VAL A 554 1.51 -34.16 -13.88
N LYS A 555 1.38 -34.49 -12.60
CA LYS A 555 0.18 -34.26 -11.80
C LYS A 555 0.55 -33.50 -10.54
N VAL A 556 -0.29 -32.53 -10.13
CA VAL A 556 -0.08 -31.75 -8.93
C VAL A 556 -1.25 -31.99 -7.98
N ASP A 557 -0.96 -32.62 -6.86
CA ASP A 557 -1.96 -32.94 -5.83
C ASP A 557 -1.84 -31.97 -4.63
N LEU A 558 -3.00 -31.44 -4.19
CA LEU A 558 -3.08 -30.57 -3.01
C LEU A 558 -3.24 -31.45 -1.77
N ILE A 559 -2.22 -31.46 -0.90
CA ILE A 559 -2.32 -32.11 0.39
C ILE A 559 -2.96 -31.13 1.36
N LYS A 560 -4.13 -31.48 1.93
CA LYS A 560 -4.62 -30.80 3.12
C LYS A 560 -3.71 -31.21 4.27
N PRO A 561 -3.18 -30.27 5.08
CA PRO A 561 -2.38 -30.65 6.24
C PRO A 561 -3.20 -31.61 7.10
N GLN A 562 -2.70 -32.80 7.31
CA GLN A 562 -3.22 -33.71 8.32
C GLN A 562 -2.95 -33.03 9.66
N VAL A 563 -4.00 -32.60 10.33
CA VAL A 563 -3.94 -32.24 11.74
C VAL A 563 -3.65 -33.58 12.46
N GLU A 564 -2.40 -33.80 12.85
CA GLU A 564 -2.07 -34.85 13.78
C GLU A 564 -2.87 -34.59 15.06
N ASN A 565 -3.87 -35.43 15.29
CA ASN A 565 -4.63 -35.47 16.53
C ASN A 565 -3.70 -35.96 17.65
N HIS A 566 -2.86 -35.09 18.18
CA HIS A 566 -2.36 -35.22 19.52
C HIS A 566 -3.51 -34.88 20.49
N VAL A 567 -4.19 -35.88 20.94
CA VAL A 567 -5.05 -35.81 22.13
C VAL A 567 -4.18 -35.43 23.32
N THR A 568 -4.07 -34.12 23.56
CA THR A 568 -3.53 -33.60 24.80
C THR A 568 -4.41 -32.43 25.24
N SER A 569 -5.11 -32.65 26.36
CA SER A 569 -5.76 -31.71 27.27
C SER A 569 -6.52 -30.52 26.62
N ASN A 570 -7.81 -30.44 26.88
CA ASN A 570 -8.75 -29.37 26.55
C ASN A 570 -8.44 -27.98 27.12
N GLU A 571 -7.17 -27.64 27.35
CA GLU A 571 -6.78 -26.31 27.83
C GLU A 571 -6.19 -25.45 26.71
N PRO A 572 -6.73 -24.24 26.46
CA PRO A 572 -6.18 -23.33 25.46
C PRO A 572 -4.77 -22.84 25.84
N PRO A 573 -3.90 -22.55 24.87
CA PRO A 573 -2.55 -22.04 25.11
C PRO A 573 -2.55 -20.81 26.03
N GLU A 574 -1.52 -20.66 26.86
CA GLU A 574 -1.42 -19.59 27.89
C GLU A 574 -1.65 -18.17 27.33
N LYS A 575 -1.24 -17.91 26.09
CA LYS A 575 -1.51 -16.63 25.40
C LYS A 575 -3.00 -16.39 25.15
N ILE A 576 -3.74 -17.45 24.84
CA ILE A 576 -5.18 -17.38 24.63
C ILE A 576 -5.91 -17.26 25.96
N LYS A 577 -5.47 -17.96 27.02
CA LYS A 577 -6.00 -17.79 28.38
C LYS A 577 -5.85 -16.35 28.88
N ASN A 578 -4.72 -15.69 28.60
CA ASN A 578 -4.49 -14.29 28.95
C ASN A 578 -5.41 -13.33 28.17
N LEU A 579 -5.63 -13.56 26.88
CA LEU A 579 -6.59 -12.79 26.08
C LEU A 579 -8.03 -12.99 26.57
N MET A 580 -8.44 -14.21 26.85
CA MET A 580 -9.77 -14.52 27.41
C MET A 580 -9.99 -13.82 28.77
N ARG A 581 -8.95 -13.73 29.61
CA ARG A 581 -9.01 -13.01 30.89
C ARG A 581 -9.13 -11.50 30.71
N ILE A 582 -8.45 -10.92 29.71
CA ILE A 582 -8.51 -9.48 29.40
C ILE A 582 -9.89 -9.10 28.84
N PHE A 583 -10.45 -9.93 27.97
CA PHE A 583 -11.72 -9.65 27.29
C PHE A 583 -12.94 -10.29 27.98
N GLN A 584 -12.77 -10.94 29.13
CA GLN A 584 -13.83 -11.69 29.86
C GLN A 584 -14.59 -12.69 28.96
N ALA A 585 -13.91 -13.22 27.93
CA ALA A 585 -14.48 -14.17 26.99
C ALA A 585 -14.51 -15.59 27.57
N ARG A 586 -15.55 -16.37 27.25
CA ARG A 586 -15.65 -17.80 27.62
C ARG A 586 -15.24 -18.67 26.43
N HIS A 587 -14.57 -19.77 26.71
CA HIS A 587 -14.27 -20.80 25.71
C HIS A 587 -15.55 -21.56 25.37
N ILE A 588 -15.86 -21.65 24.08
CA ILE A 588 -16.94 -22.48 23.57
C ILE A 588 -16.28 -23.69 22.90
N ASP A 589 -16.51 -24.88 23.45
CA ASP A 589 -16.02 -26.11 22.85
C ASP A 589 -16.65 -26.31 21.46
N THR A 590 -15.86 -26.69 20.49
CA THR A 590 -16.29 -26.96 19.12
C THR A 590 -17.32 -28.09 19.11
N LEU A 591 -18.51 -27.80 18.60
CA LEU A 591 -19.55 -28.80 18.36
C LEU A 591 -19.01 -29.94 17.49
N ALA A 592 -19.06 -31.16 18.00
CA ALA A 592 -18.77 -32.37 17.25
C ALA A 592 -19.86 -32.57 16.18
N VAL A 593 -19.48 -32.41 14.92
CA VAL A 593 -20.35 -32.76 13.79
C VAL A 593 -20.26 -34.27 13.59
N THR A 594 -21.25 -35.01 14.05
CA THR A 594 -21.43 -36.42 13.67
C THR A 594 -22.06 -36.47 12.29
N ASN A 595 -21.32 -36.99 11.32
CA ASN A 595 -21.84 -37.33 9.98
C ASN A 595 -22.60 -38.66 10.09
N ASP A 596 -23.92 -38.59 10.21
CA ASP A 596 -24.79 -39.74 9.92
C ASP A 596 -25.05 -39.80 8.42
N ASN A 597 -24.72 -40.92 7.82
CA ASN A 597 -24.84 -41.24 6.40
C ASN A 597 -26.31 -41.46 5.94
N ASN A 598 -27.26 -40.67 6.41
CA ASN A 598 -28.63 -40.66 5.88
C ASN A 598 -29.13 -39.22 5.82
N GLY A 599 -29.11 -38.70 4.64
CA GLY A 599 -29.62 -37.48 4.05
C GLY A 599 -30.59 -36.59 4.84
N GLY A 600 -30.13 -35.87 5.86
CA GLY A 600 -30.91 -34.85 6.54
C GLY A 600 -30.05 -34.12 7.56
N ASN A 601 -29.70 -32.86 7.29
CA ASN A 601 -29.02 -32.00 8.24
C ASN A 601 -30.00 -31.53 9.34
N SER A 602 -29.91 -32.10 10.54
CA SER A 602 -30.57 -31.53 11.72
C SER A 602 -29.52 -30.98 12.67
N VAL A 603 -29.57 -29.67 12.96
CA VAL A 603 -28.75 -28.99 13.98
C VAL A 603 -29.56 -28.98 15.27
N THR A 604 -29.13 -29.75 16.28
CA THR A 604 -29.62 -29.61 17.66
C THR A 604 -28.66 -28.76 18.44
N VAL A 605 -29.17 -27.71 19.08
CA VAL A 605 -28.43 -26.82 20.00
C VAL A 605 -28.83 -27.22 21.41
N GLU A 606 -27.92 -27.73 22.23
CA GLU A 606 -28.00 -27.69 23.68
C GLU A 606 -27.31 -26.46 24.26
#